data_3c0d4208615909811cb555c45a2a1f8c
#
_entry.id   3c0d4208615909811cb555c45a2a1f8c
#
_cell.length_a   1.000
_cell.length_b   1.000
_cell.length_c   1.000
_cell.angle_alpha   90.00
_cell.angle_beta   90.00
_cell.angle_gamma   90.00
#
_symmetry.space_group_name_H-M   'P 1'
#
loop_
_entity.id
_entity.type
_entity.pdbx_description
1 polymer ?
#
loop_
_entity_poly.entity_id
_entity_poly.type
_entity_poly.pdbx_seq_one_letter_code
_entity_poly.pdbx_strand_id
1 'polypeptide(L)'
;MKFIKMKLNNAFIIDLEQQRDHRGFSAQTFCAREFAAHGLKPVVAQCNLTFNYKKGTLRGMHYQVAPARVAKLVRCTQGAIYDVVIDMRPDSPTFLKHIDVELTAENRWALYVPAMCAHGYQTLVDNTEVVSQVSGFYSPHYERGLRYDDPTFSITWPLPVSEISQKDLAWCLFQSFLLEVDPRSL
;
A
#
# COMPACT_ATOMS: atom_id res chain seq x y z
N MET A 1 -17.22 7.68 -7.16
CA MET A 1 -16.52 6.59 -6.41
C MET A 1 -16.99 6.61 -4.96
N LYS A 2 -17.07 5.44 -4.29
CA LYS A 2 -17.36 5.36 -2.86
C LYS A 2 -16.05 5.32 -2.08
N PHE A 3 -15.91 6.21 -1.12
CA PHE A 3 -14.74 6.30 -0.24
C PHE A 3 -15.10 5.71 1.13
N ILE A 4 -14.55 4.56 1.45
CA ILE A 4 -14.83 3.82 2.70
C ILE A 4 -13.64 3.99 3.63
N LYS A 5 -13.85 4.71 4.75
CA LYS A 5 -12.79 4.94 5.75
C LYS A 5 -12.33 3.64 6.38
N MET A 6 -11.03 3.47 6.48
CA MET A 6 -10.41 2.37 7.22
C MET A 6 -10.11 2.78 8.66
N LYS A 7 -9.76 1.78 9.50
CA LYS A 7 -9.37 2.04 10.90
C LYS A 7 -8.04 2.81 11.02
N LEU A 8 -7.19 2.74 10.00
CA LEU A 8 -5.95 3.52 9.93
C LEU A 8 -6.27 4.93 9.44
N ASN A 9 -5.76 5.93 10.15
CA ASN A 9 -6.06 7.35 9.88
C ASN A 9 -5.75 7.74 8.43
N ASN A 10 -6.73 8.32 7.75
CA ASN A 10 -6.68 8.73 6.34
C ASN A 10 -6.41 7.61 5.31
N ALA A 11 -6.53 6.34 5.69
CA ALA A 11 -6.58 5.24 4.73
C ALA A 11 -8.02 4.98 4.29
N PHE A 12 -8.20 4.65 3.00
CA PHE A 12 -9.52 4.44 2.41
C PHE A 12 -9.51 3.27 1.44
N ILE A 13 -10.59 2.49 1.45
CA ILE A 13 -10.96 1.69 0.30
C ILE A 13 -11.71 2.60 -0.69
N ILE A 14 -11.32 2.53 -1.95
CA ILE A 14 -11.99 3.21 -3.06
C ILE A 14 -12.76 2.14 -3.85
N ASP A 15 -14.08 2.11 -3.67
CA ASP A 15 -14.97 1.21 -4.39
C ASP A 15 -15.51 1.89 -5.65
N LEU A 16 -15.59 1.16 -6.74
CA LEU A 16 -15.98 1.69 -8.05
C LEU A 16 -17.49 1.75 -8.20
N GLU A 17 -18.00 2.91 -8.57
CA GLU A 17 -19.37 3.06 -9.06
C GLU A 17 -19.43 2.68 -10.54
N GLN A 18 -19.90 1.46 -10.80
CA GLN A 18 -19.93 0.88 -12.12
C GLN A 18 -21.17 1.33 -12.89
N GLN A 19 -20.98 1.90 -14.07
CA GLN A 19 -22.03 2.17 -15.04
C GLN A 19 -22.14 0.95 -15.97
N ARG A 20 -23.21 0.16 -15.80
CA ARG A 20 -23.41 -1.13 -16.49
C ARG A 20 -24.36 -0.99 -17.67
N ASP A 21 -24.02 -1.69 -18.78
CA ASP A 21 -24.90 -1.90 -19.92
C ASP A 21 -24.69 -3.34 -20.47
N HIS A 22 -25.29 -3.64 -21.65
CA HIS A 22 -25.20 -4.96 -22.29
C HIS A 22 -23.77 -5.35 -22.73
N ARG A 23 -22.81 -4.43 -22.77
CA ARG A 23 -21.40 -4.67 -23.12
C ARG A 23 -20.53 -4.95 -21.89
N GLY A 24 -21.04 -4.66 -20.68
CA GLY A 24 -20.28 -4.78 -19.44
C GLY A 24 -20.45 -3.56 -18.56
N PHE A 25 -19.36 -2.93 -18.13
CA PHE A 25 -19.41 -1.69 -17.35
C PHE A 25 -18.24 -0.76 -17.66
N SER A 26 -18.44 0.51 -17.38
CA SER A 26 -17.37 1.49 -17.22
C SER A 26 -17.37 2.06 -15.80
N ALA A 27 -16.19 2.45 -15.30
CA ALA A 27 -16.07 3.08 -14.01
C ALA A 27 -14.87 4.01 -13.99
N GLN A 28 -15.00 5.12 -13.27
CA GLN A 28 -13.88 6.01 -13.00
C GLN A 28 -13.01 5.41 -11.89
N THR A 29 -11.72 5.26 -12.15
CA THR A 29 -10.77 4.64 -11.20
C THR A 29 -10.01 5.67 -10.37
N PHE A 30 -9.95 6.92 -10.82
CA PHE A 30 -9.34 8.06 -10.13
C PHE A 30 -10.01 9.35 -10.60
N CYS A 31 -10.25 10.27 -9.65
CA CYS A 31 -10.69 11.63 -9.94
C CYS A 31 -10.06 12.61 -8.95
N ALA A 32 -9.20 13.49 -9.45
CA ALA A 32 -8.48 14.46 -8.61
C ALA A 32 -9.44 15.33 -7.75
N ARG A 33 -10.59 15.73 -8.29
CA ARG A 33 -11.59 16.52 -7.56
C ARG A 33 -12.22 15.75 -6.40
N GLU A 34 -12.58 14.48 -6.62
CA GLU A 34 -13.17 13.64 -5.57
C GLU A 34 -12.15 13.32 -4.47
N PHE A 35 -10.89 13.03 -4.84
CA PHE A 35 -9.82 12.82 -3.88
C PHE A 35 -9.59 14.09 -3.02
N ALA A 36 -9.50 15.26 -3.65
CA ALA A 36 -9.34 16.53 -2.94
C ALA A 36 -10.52 16.80 -1.98
N ALA A 37 -11.76 16.52 -2.39
CA ALA A 37 -12.95 16.69 -1.56
C ALA A 37 -12.94 15.79 -0.30
N HIS A 38 -12.21 14.67 -0.33
CA HIS A 38 -11.99 13.78 0.82
C HIS A 38 -10.70 14.07 1.58
N GLY A 39 -9.98 15.16 1.26
CA GLY A 39 -8.71 15.53 1.90
C GLY A 39 -7.53 14.64 1.49
N LEU A 40 -7.66 13.89 0.39
CA LEU A 40 -6.63 13.00 -0.12
C LEU A 40 -5.76 13.70 -1.16
N LYS A 41 -4.54 13.18 -1.40
CA LYS A 41 -3.64 13.73 -2.42
C LYS A 41 -4.26 13.57 -3.82
N PRO A 42 -4.59 14.67 -4.52
CA PRO A 42 -5.26 14.63 -5.82
C PRO A 42 -4.28 14.56 -7.00
N VAL A 43 -3.07 14.04 -6.78
CA VAL A 43 -1.99 14.00 -7.77
C VAL A 43 -1.58 12.57 -8.04
N VAL A 44 -1.39 12.24 -9.31
CA VAL A 44 -0.74 11.02 -9.79
C VAL A 44 0.48 11.43 -10.60
N ALA A 45 1.67 11.20 -10.05
CA ALA A 45 2.95 11.51 -10.71
C ALA A 45 3.50 10.30 -11.46
N GLN A 46 3.27 9.08 -10.97
CA GLN A 46 3.70 7.83 -11.59
C GLN A 46 2.61 6.76 -11.49
N CYS A 47 2.51 5.93 -12.53
CA CYS A 47 1.72 4.71 -12.53
C CYS A 47 2.68 3.53 -12.77
N ASN A 48 2.63 2.55 -11.88
CA ASN A 48 3.48 1.37 -11.97
C ASN A 48 2.60 0.11 -12.07
N LEU A 49 3.05 -0.84 -12.88
CA LEU A 49 2.46 -2.17 -12.98
C LEU A 49 3.48 -3.18 -12.46
N THR A 50 3.04 -4.07 -11.60
CA THR A 50 3.85 -5.15 -11.05
C THR A 50 3.16 -6.47 -11.32
N PHE A 51 3.88 -7.40 -11.97
CA PHE A 51 3.40 -8.75 -12.19
C PHE A 51 4.16 -9.74 -11.29
N ASN A 52 3.44 -10.68 -10.71
CA ASN A 52 3.95 -11.68 -9.78
C ASN A 52 3.56 -13.07 -10.28
N TYR A 53 4.55 -13.91 -10.57
CA TYR A 53 4.31 -15.24 -11.14
C TYR A 53 3.72 -16.22 -10.13
N LYS A 54 4.15 -16.14 -8.87
CA LYS A 54 3.83 -17.14 -7.86
C LYS A 54 2.94 -16.61 -6.75
N LYS A 55 2.02 -17.43 -6.32
CA LYS A 55 1.30 -17.33 -5.05
C LYS A 55 2.28 -17.31 -3.88
N GLY A 56 1.99 -16.48 -2.85
CA GLY A 56 2.85 -16.31 -1.69
C GLY A 56 4.05 -15.37 -1.92
N THR A 57 4.15 -14.72 -3.11
CA THR A 57 5.14 -13.66 -3.33
C THR A 57 4.85 -12.48 -2.42
N LEU A 58 5.88 -12.06 -1.65
CA LEU A 58 5.78 -10.91 -0.75
C LEU A 58 6.62 -9.74 -1.27
N ARG A 59 6.07 -8.54 -1.23
CA ARG A 59 6.75 -7.27 -1.54
C ARG A 59 6.46 -6.26 -0.46
N GLY A 60 7.48 -5.73 0.17
CA GLY A 60 7.31 -4.74 1.23
C GLY A 60 8.21 -5.00 2.43
N MET A 61 8.06 -4.24 3.49
CA MET A 61 7.17 -3.04 3.66
C MET A 61 7.93 -1.78 3.29
N HIS A 62 7.39 -0.94 2.40
CA HIS A 62 8.11 0.23 1.88
C HIS A 62 7.33 1.54 2.04
N TYR A 63 8.05 2.61 2.39
CA TYR A 63 7.53 3.98 2.37
C TYR A 63 8.65 4.97 2.03
N GLN A 64 8.30 6.23 1.80
CA GLN A 64 9.29 7.30 1.62
C GLN A 64 9.08 8.39 2.68
N VAL A 65 10.22 8.87 3.24
CA VAL A 65 10.25 9.95 4.23
C VAL A 65 10.38 11.32 3.57
N ALA A 66 10.27 12.39 4.35
CA ALA A 66 10.47 13.77 3.86
C ALA A 66 11.86 13.92 3.20
N PRO A 67 12.00 14.75 2.16
CA PRO A 67 10.96 15.55 1.48
C PRO A 67 10.16 14.74 0.42
N ALA A 68 10.49 13.48 0.17
CA ALA A 68 9.95 12.66 -0.93
C ALA A 68 8.71 11.83 -0.53
N ARG A 69 7.94 12.30 0.45
CA ARG A 69 6.73 11.61 0.93
C ARG A 69 5.72 11.39 -0.19
N VAL A 70 5.24 10.16 -0.35
CA VAL A 70 4.27 9.80 -1.38
C VAL A 70 3.07 9.06 -0.80
N ALA A 71 1.88 9.36 -1.31
CA ALA A 71 0.70 8.53 -1.14
C ALA A 71 0.59 7.57 -2.32
N LYS A 72 -0.06 6.42 -2.11
CA LYS A 72 -0.27 5.41 -3.16
C LYS A 72 -1.75 5.08 -3.26
N LEU A 73 -2.20 4.77 -4.48
CA LEU A 73 -3.48 4.12 -4.74
C LEU A 73 -3.18 2.77 -5.38
N VAL A 74 -3.46 1.69 -4.68
CA VAL A 74 -3.08 0.33 -5.04
C VAL A 74 -4.31 -0.46 -5.44
N ARG A 75 -4.26 -1.19 -6.56
CA ARG A 75 -5.34 -2.03 -7.06
C ARG A 75 -4.79 -3.34 -7.61
N CYS A 76 -5.42 -4.45 -7.27
CA CYS A 76 -5.19 -5.72 -7.94
C CYS A 76 -6.06 -5.78 -9.20
N THR A 77 -5.43 -5.90 -10.38
CA THR A 77 -6.10 -5.92 -11.69
C THR A 77 -6.26 -7.34 -12.23
N GLN A 78 -5.41 -8.26 -11.75
CA GLN A 78 -5.51 -9.70 -12.02
C GLN A 78 -5.11 -10.49 -10.78
N GLY A 79 -5.87 -11.53 -10.46
CA GLY A 79 -5.61 -12.35 -9.28
C GLY A 79 -6.09 -11.72 -7.98
N ALA A 80 -5.33 -11.91 -6.91
CA ALA A 80 -5.67 -11.45 -5.56
C ALA A 80 -4.42 -11.21 -4.72
N ILE A 81 -4.47 -10.19 -3.85
CA ILE A 81 -3.43 -9.87 -2.87
C ILE A 81 -4.03 -9.64 -1.48
N TYR A 82 -3.25 -9.99 -0.47
CA TYR A 82 -3.42 -9.54 0.91
C TYR A 82 -2.53 -8.32 1.09
N ASP A 83 -3.13 -7.15 1.17
CA ASP A 83 -2.47 -5.85 1.20
C ASP A 83 -2.41 -5.33 2.64
N VAL A 84 -1.23 -4.87 3.09
CA VAL A 84 -0.98 -4.45 4.46
C VAL A 84 -0.40 -3.05 4.48
N VAL A 85 -0.91 -2.22 5.39
CA VAL A 85 -0.43 -0.84 5.61
C VAL A 85 -0.17 -0.60 7.08
N ILE A 86 1.04 -0.13 7.42
CA ILE A 86 1.45 0.27 8.77
C ILE A 86 1.58 1.79 8.82
N ASP A 87 1.01 2.43 9.82
CA ASP A 87 1.13 3.89 10.01
C ASP A 87 2.46 4.24 10.68
N MET A 88 3.34 4.88 9.92
CA MET A 88 4.68 5.31 10.39
C MET A 88 4.74 6.81 10.72
N ARG A 89 3.58 7.49 10.81
CA ARG A 89 3.48 8.93 11.14
C ARG A 89 3.47 9.13 12.65
N PRO A 90 4.51 9.75 13.26
CA PRO A 90 4.61 9.88 14.73
C PRO A 90 3.43 10.63 15.36
N ASP A 91 2.88 11.64 14.67
CA ASP A 91 1.76 12.46 15.16
C ASP A 91 0.38 11.87 14.85
N SER A 92 0.31 10.67 14.28
CA SER A 92 -0.94 10.02 13.93
C SER A 92 -1.57 9.31 15.13
N PRO A 93 -2.91 9.38 15.32
CA PRO A 93 -3.61 8.61 16.36
C PRO A 93 -3.53 7.11 16.12
N THR A 94 -3.09 6.68 14.93
CA THR A 94 -2.88 5.27 14.58
C THR A 94 -1.41 4.90 14.38
N PHE A 95 -0.49 5.70 14.93
CA PHE A 95 0.95 5.41 14.85
C PHE A 95 1.27 3.98 15.29
N LEU A 96 2.08 3.26 14.50
CA LEU A 96 2.46 1.85 14.66
C LEU A 96 1.31 0.83 14.57
N LYS A 97 0.10 1.26 14.29
CA LYS A 97 -1.00 0.33 13.98
C LYS A 97 -0.98 -0.05 12.50
N HIS A 98 -1.48 -1.24 12.21
CA HIS A 98 -1.65 -1.68 10.84
C HIS A 98 -3.11 -2.00 10.53
N ILE A 99 -3.41 -2.05 9.24
CA ILE A 99 -4.61 -2.63 8.64
C ILE A 99 -4.20 -3.56 7.54
N ASP A 100 -5.08 -4.49 7.24
CA ASP A 100 -4.99 -5.40 6.11
C ASP A 100 -6.30 -5.42 5.33
N VAL A 101 -6.21 -5.78 4.05
CA VAL A 101 -7.36 -5.91 3.16
C VAL A 101 -7.03 -6.82 1.97
N GLU A 102 -7.99 -7.64 1.57
CA GLU A 102 -7.89 -8.35 0.30
C GLU A 102 -8.34 -7.46 -0.86
N LEU A 103 -7.42 -7.25 -1.82
CA LEU A 103 -7.71 -6.63 -3.10
C LEU A 103 -7.69 -7.70 -4.18
N THR A 104 -8.78 -7.79 -4.95
CA THR A 104 -8.91 -8.80 -6.00
C THR A 104 -9.39 -8.19 -7.31
N ALA A 105 -9.15 -8.90 -8.41
CA ALA A 105 -9.70 -8.51 -9.72
C ALA A 105 -11.24 -8.48 -9.71
N GLU A 106 -11.87 -9.30 -8.84
CA GLU A 106 -13.35 -9.40 -8.74
C GLU A 106 -13.92 -8.23 -7.94
N ASN A 107 -13.35 -7.89 -6.75
CA ASN A 107 -13.88 -6.79 -5.94
C ASN A 107 -13.54 -5.41 -6.52
N ARG A 108 -12.48 -5.32 -7.33
CA ARG A 108 -12.02 -4.09 -8.00
C ARG A 108 -11.74 -2.92 -7.07
N TRP A 109 -11.61 -3.18 -5.79
CA TRP A 109 -11.28 -2.18 -4.81
C TRP A 109 -9.87 -1.63 -5.05
N ALA A 110 -9.67 -0.40 -4.67
CA ALA A 110 -8.33 0.13 -4.51
C ALA A 110 -8.13 0.59 -3.07
N LEU A 111 -6.92 0.40 -2.55
CA LEU A 111 -6.52 0.92 -1.25
C LEU A 111 -5.75 2.23 -1.44
N TYR A 112 -6.26 3.30 -0.84
CA TYR A 112 -5.48 4.53 -0.69
C TYR A 112 -4.61 4.43 0.56
N VAL A 113 -3.30 4.42 0.32
CA VAL A 113 -2.24 4.39 1.34
C VAL A 113 -1.74 5.81 1.55
N PRO A 114 -1.92 6.40 2.74
CA PRO A 114 -1.43 7.75 3.03
C PRO A 114 0.10 7.84 2.94
N ALA A 115 0.61 9.04 2.72
CA ALA A 115 2.05 9.28 2.80
C ALA A 115 2.60 8.94 4.19
N MET A 116 3.84 8.48 4.27
CA MET A 116 4.50 8.01 5.51
C MET A 116 3.82 6.78 6.13
N CYS A 117 3.10 5.97 5.34
CA CYS A 117 2.65 4.64 5.75
C CYS A 117 3.46 3.57 5.02
N ALA A 118 4.02 2.62 5.76
CA ALA A 118 4.72 1.48 5.18
C ALA A 118 3.69 0.53 4.56
N HIS A 119 3.94 0.11 3.34
CA HIS A 119 3.01 -0.66 2.53
C HIS A 119 3.71 -1.90 1.96
N GLY A 120 3.00 -3.01 1.97
CA GLY A 120 3.43 -4.25 1.35
C GLY A 120 2.25 -5.18 1.12
N TYR A 121 2.47 -6.23 0.32
CA TYR A 121 1.43 -7.20 0.04
C TYR A 121 1.99 -8.61 -0.18
N GLN A 122 1.13 -9.59 0.00
CA GLN A 122 1.37 -10.98 -0.37
C GLN A 122 0.36 -11.40 -1.44
N THR A 123 0.83 -12.06 -2.52
CA THR A 123 -0.06 -12.62 -3.54
C THR A 123 -0.79 -13.86 -3.01
N LEU A 124 -2.09 -13.96 -3.28
CA LEU A 124 -2.94 -15.07 -2.81
C LEU A 124 -3.10 -16.15 -3.88
N VAL A 125 -2.81 -15.82 -5.13
CA VAL A 125 -2.86 -16.73 -6.28
C VAL A 125 -1.67 -16.49 -7.21
N ASP A 126 -1.43 -17.43 -8.13
CA ASP A 126 -0.42 -17.27 -9.19
C ASP A 126 -0.85 -16.20 -10.20
N ASN A 127 0.12 -15.67 -10.95
CA ASN A 127 -0.09 -14.72 -12.04
C ASN A 127 -0.93 -13.49 -11.60
N THR A 128 -0.52 -12.88 -10.49
CA THR A 128 -1.20 -11.71 -9.91
C THR A 128 -0.59 -10.41 -10.40
N GLU A 129 -1.44 -9.49 -10.87
CA GLU A 129 -1.06 -8.16 -11.33
C GLU A 129 -1.57 -7.07 -10.40
N VAL A 130 -0.68 -6.13 -10.07
CA VAL A 130 -0.96 -4.99 -9.19
C VAL A 130 -0.59 -3.70 -9.89
N VAL A 131 -1.53 -2.78 -9.94
CA VAL A 131 -1.31 -1.40 -10.42
C VAL A 131 -1.25 -0.47 -9.22
N SER A 132 -0.22 0.38 -9.18
CA SER A 132 -0.10 1.43 -8.17
C SER A 132 0.08 2.80 -8.83
N GLN A 133 -0.76 3.75 -8.43
CA GLN A 133 -0.65 5.16 -8.76
C GLN A 133 -0.02 5.89 -7.58
N VAL A 134 1.03 6.68 -7.82
CA VAL A 134 1.85 7.28 -6.77
C VAL A 134 1.84 8.80 -6.92
N SER A 135 1.69 9.53 -5.80
CA SER A 135 1.54 10.98 -5.79
C SER A 135 2.85 11.77 -5.97
N GLY A 136 3.98 11.10 -6.08
CA GLY A 136 5.30 11.69 -6.28
C GLY A 136 6.26 10.70 -6.92
N PHE A 137 7.50 11.10 -7.13
CA PHE A 137 8.53 10.28 -7.76
C PHE A 137 9.23 9.38 -6.75
N TYR A 138 9.66 8.21 -7.21
CA TYR A 138 10.52 7.34 -6.44
C TYR A 138 11.87 8.00 -6.21
N SER A 139 12.31 8.00 -4.95
CA SER A 139 13.59 8.54 -4.54
C SER A 139 14.31 7.55 -3.59
N PRO A 140 15.33 6.83 -4.07
CA PRO A 140 16.00 5.79 -3.28
C PRO A 140 16.58 6.30 -1.95
N HIS A 141 17.09 7.54 -1.91
CA HIS A 141 17.67 8.13 -0.70
C HIS A 141 16.65 8.31 0.44
N TYR A 142 15.39 8.50 0.08
CA TYR A 142 14.30 8.73 1.03
C TYR A 142 13.42 7.50 1.24
N GLU A 143 13.77 6.38 0.59
CA GLU A 143 13.08 5.11 0.84
C GLU A 143 13.47 4.56 2.20
N ARG A 144 12.47 4.03 2.90
CA ARG A 144 12.61 3.29 4.15
C ARG A 144 11.79 2.00 4.03
N GLY A 145 12.19 1.00 4.80
CA GLY A 145 11.48 -0.26 4.86
C GLY A 145 11.46 -0.84 6.25
N LEU A 146 10.55 -1.77 6.43
CA LEU A 146 10.41 -2.58 7.63
C LEU A 146 10.38 -4.05 7.22
N ARG A 147 10.90 -4.91 8.06
CA ARG A 147 10.78 -6.34 7.83
C ARG A 147 9.32 -6.77 7.90
N TYR A 148 8.92 -7.61 6.96
CA TYR A 148 7.56 -8.14 6.85
C TYR A 148 7.15 -9.01 8.07
N ASP A 149 8.13 -9.62 8.74
CA ASP A 149 8.00 -10.51 9.89
C ASP A 149 8.37 -9.84 11.22
N ASP A 150 8.40 -8.51 11.25
CA ASP A 150 8.74 -7.75 12.45
C ASP A 150 7.70 -7.99 13.56
N PRO A 151 8.11 -8.53 14.73
CA PRO A 151 7.20 -8.86 15.82
C PRO A 151 6.49 -7.64 16.41
N THR A 152 7.05 -6.43 16.25
CA THR A 152 6.42 -5.17 16.70
C THR A 152 5.03 -4.97 16.11
N PHE A 153 4.84 -5.39 14.85
CA PHE A 153 3.59 -5.18 14.13
C PHE A 153 2.66 -6.38 14.16
N SER A 154 3.16 -7.58 14.50
CA SER A 154 2.38 -8.82 14.61
C SER A 154 1.50 -9.10 13.39
N ILE A 155 2.01 -8.84 12.18
CA ILE A 155 1.29 -9.09 10.93
C ILE A 155 1.16 -10.59 10.72
N THR A 156 -0.06 -11.06 10.51
CA THR A 156 -0.33 -12.46 10.16
C THR A 156 -0.52 -12.58 8.66
N TRP A 157 0.53 -13.00 7.97
CA TRP A 157 0.47 -13.28 6.54
C TRP A 157 -0.31 -14.57 6.28
N PRO A 158 -1.28 -14.58 5.33
CA PRO A 158 -2.17 -15.73 5.14
C PRO A 158 -1.48 -16.97 4.57
N LEU A 159 -0.31 -16.81 3.93
CA LEU A 159 0.41 -17.89 3.27
C LEU A 159 1.88 -17.89 3.67
N PRO A 160 2.56 -19.07 3.58
CA PRO A 160 4.01 -19.10 3.60
C PRO A 160 4.59 -18.22 2.49
N VAL A 161 5.66 -17.48 2.79
CA VAL A 161 6.36 -16.68 1.78
C VAL A 161 7.07 -17.60 0.79
N SER A 162 6.70 -17.53 -0.48
CA SER A 162 7.31 -18.31 -1.57
C SER A 162 8.44 -17.58 -2.27
N GLU A 163 8.30 -16.27 -2.44
CA GLU A 163 9.28 -15.38 -3.07
C GLU A 163 9.32 -14.04 -2.35
N ILE A 164 10.52 -13.53 -2.10
CA ILE A 164 10.78 -12.20 -1.54
C ILE A 164 12.13 -11.70 -2.02
N SER A 165 12.28 -10.40 -2.23
CA SER A 165 13.56 -9.83 -2.67
C SER A 165 14.60 -9.82 -1.56
N GLN A 166 15.89 -9.90 -1.94
CA GLN A 166 17.00 -9.75 -0.98
C GLN A 166 16.97 -8.38 -0.28
N LYS A 167 16.53 -7.35 -1.00
CA LYS A 167 16.32 -6.01 -0.44
C LYS A 167 15.30 -6.04 0.70
N ASP A 168 14.16 -6.70 0.49
CA ASP A 168 13.08 -6.74 1.47
C ASP A 168 13.45 -7.59 2.70
N LEU A 169 14.24 -8.63 2.51
CA LEU A 169 14.82 -9.42 3.60
C LEU A 169 15.87 -8.65 4.41
N ALA A 170 16.55 -7.68 3.80
CA ALA A 170 17.64 -6.94 4.43
C ALA A 170 17.17 -5.76 5.30
N TRP A 171 15.87 -5.42 5.31
CA TRP A 171 15.37 -4.38 6.20
C TRP A 171 15.56 -4.74 7.67
N CYS A 172 15.92 -3.75 8.49
CA CYS A 172 16.06 -3.93 9.93
C CYS A 172 14.70 -4.10 10.61
N LEU A 173 14.70 -4.73 11.79
CA LEU A 173 13.55 -4.70 12.69
C LEU A 173 13.35 -3.28 13.23
N PHE A 174 12.12 -2.90 13.51
CA PHE A 174 11.75 -1.55 13.93
C PHE A 174 12.47 -1.10 15.21
N GLN A 175 12.63 -1.97 16.19
CA GLN A 175 13.38 -1.64 17.42
C GLN A 175 14.86 -1.35 17.16
N SER A 176 15.50 -2.07 16.23
CA SER A 176 16.88 -1.81 15.82
C SER A 176 16.98 -0.47 15.09
N PHE A 177 15.99 -0.15 14.26
CA PHE A 177 15.89 1.13 13.57
C PHE A 177 15.85 2.32 14.53
N LEU A 178 15.12 2.24 15.66
CA LEU A 178 15.06 3.29 16.68
C LEU A 178 16.41 3.52 17.41
N LEU A 179 17.27 2.51 17.44
CA LEU A 179 18.59 2.63 18.04
C LEU A 179 19.63 3.28 17.11
N GLU A 180 19.41 3.22 15.80
CA GLU A 180 20.32 3.73 14.77
C GLU A 180 19.97 5.14 14.28
N VAL A 181 18.74 5.59 14.51
CA VAL A 181 18.24 6.88 14.00
C VAL A 181 17.96 7.83 15.18
N ASP A 182 18.50 9.07 15.08
CA ASP A 182 18.10 10.16 15.99
C ASP A 182 16.56 10.31 15.92
N PRO A 183 15.85 10.19 17.06
CA PRO A 183 14.39 10.31 17.10
C PRO A 183 13.84 11.60 16.47
N ARG A 184 14.70 12.62 16.28
CA ARG A 184 14.36 13.90 15.65
C ARG A 184 14.37 13.86 14.11
N SER A 185 14.76 12.74 13.51
CA SER A 185 14.81 12.54 12.04
C SER A 185 13.67 11.67 11.47
N LEU A 186 12.71 11.31 12.30
CA LEU A 186 11.49 10.59 11.94
C LEU A 186 10.37 11.51 11.41
#